data_04868ae156c1b88dafb427c8ec690b53
#
_entry.id   04868ae156c1b88dafb427c8ec690b53
#
_cell.length_a   1.000
_cell.length_b   1.000
_cell.length_c   1.000
_cell.angle_alpha   90.00
_cell.angle_beta   90.00
_cell.angle_gamma   90.00
#
_symmetry.space_group_name_H-M   'P 1'
#
loop_
_entity.id
_entity.type
_entity.pdbx_description
1 polymer ?
#
loop_
_entity_poly.entity_id
_entity_poly.type
_entity_poly.pdbx_seq_one_letter_code
_entity_poly.pdbx_strand_id
1 'polypeptide(L)'
;MKKFNLADWALRHKSIIYYFIAVLLTFGIFSFTHMGRMEDPDFTMRTMVVGVSWPGASPQQMSDQVTDKLEEKLRDLPGVDYTKSFTDGSKSVIYINLKEDLPSNKIRPAWEEARNMINDEWKSLPSGVQGPSINDRFDDVYGTIYALSGDEFSYEEKRQQAEDLKRQLLSVPNVKKITLIGVQEKSLDVTINKDKLASYQVSTQQLLTALKQQSAMVPAGMVNTDTNNVYLRINGVFDSVDAVKNMPIRINNQTIRLGDIADVTMTYKDPSSPQFYYEGKPAIGIAISMDAGANNIEFGNAIDTKLKELKTTIPAGLRLDQVSNQPHIVKESIGDFSQSLFEA
;
A
#
# COMPACT_ATOMS: atom_id res chain seq x y z
N MET A 1 2.42 67.18 -20.31
CA MET A 1 3.07 66.17 -19.50
C MET A 1 3.90 65.30 -20.43
N LYS A 2 5.25 65.30 -20.33
CA LYS A 2 6.13 64.40 -21.11
C LYS A 2 5.79 62.96 -20.69
N LYS A 3 5.30 62.11 -21.60
CA LYS A 3 5.10 60.72 -21.30
C LYS A 3 6.46 60.09 -20.98
N PHE A 4 6.57 59.49 -19.80
CA PHE A 4 7.78 58.77 -19.38
C PHE A 4 8.03 57.60 -20.37
N ASN A 5 9.14 57.64 -21.11
CA ASN A 5 9.51 56.62 -22.08
C ASN A 5 10.55 55.69 -21.42
N LEU A 6 10.12 54.48 -21.07
CA LEU A 6 10.94 53.45 -20.40
C LEU A 6 12.15 53.06 -21.26
N ALA A 7 12.00 53.04 -22.58
CA ALA A 7 13.09 52.64 -23.49
C ALA A 7 14.19 53.72 -23.53
N ASP A 8 13.83 55.01 -23.58
CA ASP A 8 14.80 56.12 -23.52
C ASP A 8 15.52 56.17 -22.14
N TRP A 9 14.78 55.91 -21.05
CA TRP A 9 15.36 55.83 -19.72
C TRP A 9 16.37 54.67 -19.62
N ALA A 10 16.03 53.46 -20.13
CA ALA A 10 16.88 52.26 -20.16
C ALA A 10 18.18 52.50 -20.93
N LEU A 11 18.09 53.14 -22.11
CA LEU A 11 19.26 53.47 -22.91
C LEU A 11 20.19 54.48 -22.25
N ARG A 12 19.65 55.39 -21.42
CA ARG A 12 20.46 56.38 -20.67
C ARG A 12 21.09 55.79 -19.38
N HIS A 13 20.54 54.72 -18.84
CA HIS A 13 21.00 54.09 -17.61
C HIS A 13 21.53 52.66 -17.83
N LYS A 14 22.37 52.47 -18.82
CA LYS A 14 22.89 51.15 -19.24
C LYS A 14 23.47 50.32 -18.09
N SER A 15 24.22 50.97 -17.18
CA SER A 15 24.85 50.26 -16.05
C SER A 15 23.79 49.61 -15.11
N ILE A 16 22.69 50.32 -14.88
CA ILE A 16 21.60 49.81 -14.03
C ILE A 16 20.90 48.65 -14.75
N ILE A 17 20.69 48.75 -16.06
CA ILE A 17 20.08 47.69 -16.85
C ILE A 17 20.97 46.43 -16.87
N TYR A 18 22.28 46.59 -17.09
CA TYR A 18 23.21 45.44 -17.05
C TYR A 18 23.25 44.78 -15.67
N TYR A 19 23.18 45.60 -14.58
CA TYR A 19 23.06 45.05 -13.22
C TYR A 19 21.81 44.21 -13.05
N PHE A 20 20.62 44.71 -13.47
CA PHE A 20 19.39 43.97 -13.39
C PHE A 20 19.41 42.69 -14.25
N ILE A 21 19.97 42.73 -15.44
CA ILE A 21 20.13 41.56 -16.32
C ILE A 21 21.03 40.53 -15.62
N ALA A 22 22.15 40.93 -15.06
CA ALA A 22 23.04 40.03 -14.33
C ALA A 22 22.37 39.37 -13.12
N VAL A 23 21.62 40.16 -12.34
CA VAL A 23 20.84 39.65 -11.18
C VAL A 23 19.76 38.66 -11.64
N LEU A 24 19.01 39.00 -12.68
CA LEU A 24 17.96 38.12 -13.22
C LEU A 24 18.54 36.82 -13.76
N LEU A 25 19.66 36.88 -14.48
CA LEU A 25 20.32 35.68 -14.99
C LEU A 25 20.83 34.80 -13.83
N THR A 26 21.48 35.39 -12.85
CA THR A 26 21.97 34.64 -11.68
C THR A 26 20.82 33.99 -10.91
N PHE A 27 19.74 34.75 -10.66
CA PHE A 27 18.57 34.26 -9.96
C PHE A 27 17.80 33.22 -10.79
N GLY A 28 17.72 33.41 -12.10
CA GLY A 28 17.12 32.45 -13.04
C GLY A 28 17.84 31.10 -13.06
N ILE A 29 19.18 31.14 -13.16
CA ILE A 29 20.00 29.91 -13.08
C ILE A 29 19.85 29.23 -11.73
N PHE A 30 19.92 30.01 -10.63
CA PHE A 30 19.73 29.47 -9.29
C PHE A 30 18.35 28.82 -9.13
N SER A 31 17.28 29.48 -9.55
CA SER A 31 15.92 28.97 -9.48
C SER A 31 15.75 27.71 -10.33
N PHE A 32 16.29 27.70 -11.54
CA PHE A 32 16.22 26.55 -12.44
C PHE A 32 16.92 25.30 -11.88
N THR A 33 18.07 25.47 -11.20
CA THR A 33 18.81 24.37 -10.60
C THR A 33 18.14 23.80 -9.33
N HIS A 34 17.34 24.61 -8.63
CA HIS A 34 16.66 24.20 -7.40
C HIS A 34 15.18 23.85 -7.58
N MET A 35 14.68 23.97 -8.80
CA MET A 35 13.28 23.60 -9.10
C MET A 35 13.12 22.07 -9.06
N GLY A 36 12.05 21.60 -8.41
CA GLY A 36 11.61 20.20 -8.48
C GLY A 36 11.37 19.79 -9.93
N ARG A 37 11.75 18.57 -10.29
CA ARG A 37 11.65 18.05 -11.67
C ARG A 37 10.83 16.77 -11.62
N MET A 38 9.62 16.84 -12.18
CA MET A 38 8.69 15.73 -12.27
C MET A 38 8.15 15.67 -13.70
N GLU A 39 7.69 14.49 -14.12
CA GLU A 39 7.06 14.31 -15.43
C GLU A 39 5.67 14.97 -15.44
N ASP A 40 4.88 14.63 -14.43
CA ASP A 40 3.55 15.19 -14.21
C ASP A 40 3.51 15.94 -12.87
N PRO A 41 2.73 17.02 -12.76
CA PRO A 41 2.51 17.69 -11.49
C PRO A 41 1.80 16.77 -10.51
N ASP A 42 2.09 16.94 -9.20
CA ASP A 42 1.37 16.25 -8.15
C ASP A 42 -0.13 16.49 -8.28
N PHE A 43 -0.90 15.43 -8.35
CA PHE A 43 -2.35 15.50 -8.36
C PHE A 43 -2.93 14.89 -7.08
N THR A 44 -3.95 15.51 -6.56
CA THR A 44 -4.64 15.02 -5.37
C THR A 44 -5.90 14.28 -5.81
N MET A 45 -5.95 12.98 -5.53
CA MET A 45 -7.13 12.18 -5.81
C MET A 45 -8.30 12.62 -4.94
N ARG A 46 -9.42 12.91 -5.63
CA ARG A 46 -10.67 13.35 -5.00
C ARG A 46 -11.69 12.23 -4.86
N THR A 47 -11.21 10.99 -4.89
CA THR A 47 -12.05 9.80 -4.77
C THR A 47 -11.62 8.99 -3.54
N MET A 48 -12.59 8.56 -2.74
CA MET A 48 -12.43 7.56 -1.69
C MET A 48 -13.25 6.33 -2.06
N VAL A 49 -12.70 5.16 -1.81
CA VAL A 49 -13.37 3.87 -2.04
C VAL A 49 -13.62 3.18 -0.71
N VAL A 50 -14.86 2.79 -0.48
CA VAL A 50 -15.29 2.06 0.73
C VAL A 50 -15.83 0.70 0.31
N GLY A 51 -15.15 -0.36 0.75
CA GLY A 51 -15.58 -1.74 0.54
C GLY A 51 -16.25 -2.29 1.80
N VAL A 52 -17.39 -2.94 1.62
CA VAL A 52 -18.15 -3.61 2.69
C VAL A 52 -18.63 -4.98 2.22
N SER A 53 -18.76 -5.94 3.14
CA SER A 53 -19.35 -7.25 2.83
C SER A 53 -20.29 -7.72 3.92
N TRP A 54 -21.32 -8.44 3.53
CA TRP A 54 -22.27 -9.04 4.45
C TRP A 54 -22.52 -10.50 4.04
N PRO A 55 -21.69 -11.44 4.52
CA PRO A 55 -21.79 -12.85 4.14
C PRO A 55 -23.17 -13.42 4.41
N GLY A 56 -23.79 -14.04 3.38
CA GLY A 56 -25.11 -14.60 3.46
C GLY A 56 -26.27 -13.66 3.13
N ALA A 57 -26.02 -12.37 2.96
CA ALA A 57 -27.04 -11.43 2.50
C ALA A 57 -27.31 -11.57 1.00
N SER A 58 -28.54 -11.32 0.56
CA SER A 58 -28.88 -11.13 -0.84
C SER A 58 -28.37 -9.77 -1.34
N PRO A 59 -28.18 -9.59 -2.67
CA PRO A 59 -27.80 -8.29 -3.24
C PRO A 59 -28.74 -7.16 -2.84
N GLN A 60 -30.04 -7.42 -2.79
CA GLN A 60 -31.06 -6.45 -2.39
C GLN A 60 -30.91 -6.05 -0.93
N GLN A 61 -30.72 -7.03 -0.03
CA GLN A 61 -30.49 -6.74 1.39
C GLN A 61 -29.21 -5.93 1.61
N MET A 62 -28.15 -6.27 0.87
CA MET A 62 -26.89 -5.55 0.92
C MET A 62 -27.06 -4.10 0.44
N SER A 63 -27.81 -3.88 -0.65
CA SER A 63 -28.12 -2.54 -1.15
C SER A 63 -28.93 -1.74 -0.12
N ASP A 64 -30.12 -2.24 0.25
CA ASP A 64 -31.09 -1.45 1.01
C ASP A 64 -30.68 -1.22 2.47
N GLN A 65 -29.99 -2.17 3.09
CA GLN A 65 -29.69 -2.11 4.52
C GLN A 65 -28.28 -1.67 4.86
N VAL A 66 -27.35 -1.69 3.89
CA VAL A 66 -25.96 -1.32 4.13
C VAL A 66 -25.53 -0.21 3.19
N THR A 67 -25.63 -0.42 1.87
CA THR A 67 -25.10 0.51 0.88
C THR A 67 -25.83 1.84 0.92
N ASP A 68 -27.16 1.82 0.85
CA ASP A 68 -27.98 3.03 0.83
C ASP A 68 -27.81 3.87 2.09
N LYS A 69 -27.72 3.23 3.26
CA LYS A 69 -27.50 3.94 4.54
C LYS A 69 -26.16 4.64 4.57
N LEU A 70 -25.09 3.95 4.12
CA LEU A 70 -23.77 4.57 4.05
C LEU A 70 -23.72 5.69 3.02
N GLU A 71 -24.35 5.52 1.86
CA GLU A 71 -24.42 6.57 0.84
C GLU A 71 -25.22 7.78 1.31
N GLU A 72 -26.38 7.57 1.93
CA GLU A 72 -27.20 8.64 2.49
C GLU A 72 -26.39 9.49 3.48
N LYS A 73 -25.70 8.82 4.40
CA LYS A 73 -24.83 9.49 5.37
C LYS A 73 -23.68 10.24 4.71
N LEU A 74 -23.04 9.65 3.72
CA LEU A 74 -21.88 10.23 3.04
C LEU A 74 -22.24 11.37 2.09
N ARG A 75 -23.49 11.49 1.63
CA ARG A 75 -23.95 12.66 0.88
C ARG A 75 -23.96 13.94 1.68
N ASP A 76 -24.05 13.84 3.00
CA ASP A 76 -23.99 14.99 3.92
C ASP A 76 -22.55 15.53 4.11
N LEU A 77 -21.53 14.82 3.61
CA LEU A 77 -20.13 15.25 3.71
C LEU A 77 -19.90 16.55 2.94
N PRO A 78 -19.38 17.62 3.58
CA PRO A 78 -19.09 18.86 2.89
C PRO A 78 -18.07 18.68 1.77
N GLY A 79 -18.43 19.15 0.57
CA GLY A 79 -17.56 19.07 -0.61
C GLY A 79 -17.72 17.80 -1.44
N VAL A 80 -18.65 16.91 -1.12
CA VAL A 80 -19.03 15.80 -1.99
C VAL A 80 -19.71 16.34 -3.25
N ASP A 81 -19.32 15.82 -4.39
CA ASP A 81 -19.97 16.02 -5.67
C ASP A 81 -21.04 14.93 -5.88
N TYR A 82 -20.61 13.67 -5.87
CA TYR A 82 -21.51 12.52 -5.97
C TYR A 82 -20.92 11.28 -5.30
N THR A 83 -21.83 10.35 -4.98
CA THR A 83 -21.50 8.98 -4.57
C THR A 83 -21.95 8.02 -5.67
N LYS A 84 -21.22 6.91 -5.84
CA LYS A 84 -21.55 5.83 -6.77
C LYS A 84 -21.23 4.51 -6.11
N SER A 85 -22.15 3.56 -6.18
CA SER A 85 -21.92 2.23 -5.61
C SER A 85 -22.16 1.10 -6.59
N PHE A 86 -21.55 -0.02 -6.30
CA PHE A 86 -21.77 -1.29 -6.99
C PHE A 86 -21.96 -2.39 -5.94
N THR A 87 -23.08 -3.07 -6.01
CA THR A 87 -23.37 -4.22 -5.16
C THR A 87 -23.37 -5.49 -6.00
N ASP A 88 -22.51 -6.44 -5.63
CA ASP A 88 -22.40 -7.76 -6.25
C ASP A 88 -22.46 -8.84 -5.18
N GLY A 89 -23.52 -9.62 -5.21
CA GLY A 89 -23.78 -10.65 -4.20
C GLY A 89 -23.86 -10.03 -2.79
N SER A 90 -23.00 -10.48 -1.91
CA SER A 90 -22.89 -10.03 -0.52
C SER A 90 -21.82 -8.94 -0.31
N LYS A 91 -21.34 -8.31 -1.38
CA LYS A 91 -20.31 -7.26 -1.33
C LYS A 91 -20.82 -5.97 -1.96
N SER A 92 -20.37 -4.84 -1.43
CA SER A 92 -20.61 -3.53 -2.02
C SER A 92 -19.35 -2.70 -1.99
N VAL A 93 -19.17 -1.90 -3.04
CA VAL A 93 -18.09 -0.92 -3.15
C VAL A 93 -18.72 0.43 -3.42
N ILE A 94 -18.42 1.41 -2.56
CA ILE A 94 -18.95 2.77 -2.64
C ILE A 94 -17.80 3.70 -2.99
N TYR A 95 -17.97 4.48 -4.05
CA TYR A 95 -17.08 5.54 -4.49
C TYR A 95 -17.64 6.88 -4.03
N ILE A 96 -16.85 7.65 -3.33
CA ILE A 96 -17.18 9.00 -2.88
C ILE A 96 -16.28 9.96 -3.65
N ASN A 97 -16.87 10.88 -4.40
CA ASN A 97 -16.11 11.83 -5.21
C ASN A 97 -16.34 13.24 -4.68
N LEU A 98 -15.25 13.95 -4.41
CA LEU A 98 -15.27 15.35 -4.02
C LEU A 98 -15.27 16.27 -5.24
N LYS A 99 -15.83 17.45 -5.09
CA LYS A 99 -15.87 18.49 -6.12
C LYS A 99 -14.48 18.86 -6.62
N GLU A 100 -14.37 19.16 -7.90
CA GLU A 100 -13.10 19.52 -8.52
C GLU A 100 -12.54 20.86 -8.02
N ASP A 101 -13.41 21.78 -7.63
CA ASP A 101 -13.05 23.10 -7.10
C ASP A 101 -12.67 23.09 -5.61
N LEU A 102 -12.79 21.94 -4.92
CA LEU A 102 -12.39 21.83 -3.51
C LEU A 102 -10.88 22.03 -3.40
N PRO A 103 -10.40 22.98 -2.57
CA PRO A 103 -8.97 23.20 -2.36
C PRO A 103 -8.25 21.95 -1.84
N SER A 104 -7.04 21.66 -2.35
CA SER A 104 -6.29 20.44 -2.01
C SER A 104 -6.04 20.27 -0.51
N ASN A 105 -5.87 21.39 0.23
CA ASN A 105 -5.70 21.35 1.69
C ASN A 105 -6.96 20.94 2.45
N LYS A 106 -8.13 20.94 1.82
CA LYS A 106 -9.41 20.50 2.42
C LYS A 106 -9.76 19.05 2.09
N ILE A 107 -9.07 18.41 1.17
CA ILE A 107 -9.37 17.03 0.76
C ILE A 107 -9.09 16.05 1.89
N ARG A 108 -7.91 16.14 2.52
CA ARG A 108 -7.55 15.26 3.64
C ARG A 108 -8.51 15.40 4.84
N PRO A 109 -8.85 16.62 5.31
CA PRO A 109 -9.89 16.79 6.33
C PRO A 109 -11.24 16.21 5.95
N ALA A 110 -11.67 16.32 4.67
CA ALA A 110 -12.90 15.72 4.20
C ALA A 110 -12.85 14.17 4.29
N TRP A 111 -11.72 13.54 3.98
CA TRP A 111 -11.57 12.10 4.13
C TRP A 111 -11.56 11.64 5.59
N GLU A 112 -11.00 12.43 6.50
CA GLU A 112 -11.06 12.16 7.93
C GLU A 112 -12.51 12.25 8.44
N GLU A 113 -13.27 13.24 8.00
CA GLU A 113 -14.69 13.38 8.33
C GLU A 113 -15.51 12.22 7.74
N ALA A 114 -15.27 11.84 6.47
CA ALA A 114 -15.92 10.68 5.87
C ALA A 114 -15.70 9.38 6.68
N ARG A 115 -14.48 9.16 7.19
CA ARG A 115 -14.18 8.02 8.06
C ARG A 115 -14.97 8.06 9.35
N ASN A 116 -15.10 9.23 9.97
CA ASN A 116 -15.88 9.41 11.19
C ASN A 116 -17.37 9.11 10.92
N MET A 117 -17.92 9.64 9.84
CA MET A 117 -19.30 9.41 9.43
C MET A 117 -19.58 7.93 9.16
N ILE A 118 -18.66 7.22 8.49
CA ILE A 118 -18.78 5.77 8.26
C ILE A 118 -18.74 5.00 9.59
N ASN A 119 -17.81 5.34 10.48
CA ASN A 119 -17.69 4.67 11.78
C ASN A 119 -18.92 4.89 12.67
N ASP A 120 -19.52 6.06 12.60
CA ASP A 120 -20.75 6.35 13.35
C ASP A 120 -21.94 5.56 12.79
N GLU A 121 -22.10 5.54 11.47
CA GLU A 121 -23.17 4.79 10.82
C GLU A 121 -22.96 3.27 10.95
N TRP A 122 -21.72 2.81 11.10
CA TRP A 122 -21.41 1.38 11.26
C TRP A 122 -22.16 0.71 12.42
N LYS A 123 -22.44 1.47 13.47
CA LYS A 123 -23.17 0.99 14.67
C LYS A 123 -24.64 0.71 14.39
N SER A 124 -25.21 1.31 13.36
CA SER A 124 -26.62 1.14 12.95
C SER A 124 -26.81 0.00 11.94
N LEU A 125 -25.71 -0.53 11.37
CA LEU A 125 -25.76 -1.56 10.35
C LEU A 125 -26.14 -2.94 10.95
N PRO A 126 -26.69 -3.84 10.12
CA PRO A 126 -27.05 -5.19 10.57
C PRO A 126 -25.85 -5.97 11.13
N SER A 127 -26.12 -6.84 12.12
CA SER A 127 -25.11 -7.73 12.66
C SER A 127 -24.57 -8.68 11.59
N GLY A 128 -23.24 -8.86 11.53
CA GLY A 128 -22.56 -9.71 10.54
C GLY A 128 -22.02 -8.97 9.33
N VAL A 129 -22.25 -7.67 9.19
CA VAL A 129 -21.56 -6.82 8.21
C VAL A 129 -20.09 -6.72 8.57
N GLN A 130 -19.23 -6.93 7.58
CA GLN A 130 -17.77 -6.94 7.68
C GLN A 130 -17.14 -5.77 6.92
N GLY A 131 -16.11 -5.19 7.48
CA GLY A 131 -15.40 -4.00 6.97
C GLY A 131 -15.39 -2.90 8.03
N PRO A 132 -15.39 -1.61 7.65
CA PRO A 132 -15.20 -1.10 6.30
C PRO A 132 -13.75 -1.20 5.84
N SER A 133 -13.53 -1.53 4.57
CA SER A 133 -12.23 -1.37 3.92
C SER A 133 -12.20 -0.03 3.21
N ILE A 134 -11.46 0.93 3.74
CA ILE A 134 -11.44 2.30 3.22
C ILE A 134 -10.11 2.57 2.53
N ASN A 135 -10.15 2.97 1.27
CA ASN A 135 -9.00 3.43 0.51
C ASN A 135 -9.24 4.87 0.00
N ASP A 136 -8.43 5.79 0.44
CA ASP A 136 -8.40 7.21 0.04
C ASP A 136 -7.00 7.63 -0.44
N ARG A 137 -6.07 6.64 -0.55
CA ARG A 137 -4.67 6.86 -0.90
C ARG A 137 -4.37 6.25 -2.25
N PHE A 138 -4.74 6.98 -3.31
CA PHE A 138 -4.44 6.64 -4.70
C PHE A 138 -3.31 7.52 -5.28
N ASP A 139 -2.68 8.35 -4.44
CA ASP A 139 -1.64 9.31 -4.78
C ASP A 139 -0.22 8.72 -4.81
N ASP A 140 -0.08 7.43 -4.53
CA ASP A 140 1.20 6.75 -4.62
C ASP A 140 1.49 6.39 -6.08
N VAL A 141 2.27 7.22 -6.77
CA VAL A 141 2.75 6.93 -8.13
C VAL A 141 4.04 6.13 -8.04
N TYR A 142 4.08 4.99 -8.71
CA TYR A 142 5.24 4.11 -8.77
C TYR A 142 5.96 4.28 -10.12
N GLY A 143 6.71 5.35 -10.24
CA GLY A 143 7.46 5.67 -11.47
C GLY A 143 8.67 4.75 -11.71
N THR A 144 9.14 4.07 -10.67
CA THR A 144 10.28 3.15 -10.76
C THR A 144 9.86 1.76 -10.30
N ILE A 145 9.94 0.78 -11.21
CA ILE A 145 9.56 -0.61 -10.94
C ILE A 145 10.68 -1.54 -11.38
N TYR A 146 11.04 -2.46 -10.51
CA TYR A 146 11.98 -3.55 -10.80
C TYR A 146 11.26 -4.90 -10.72
N ALA A 147 11.69 -5.84 -11.55
CA ALA A 147 11.26 -7.24 -11.52
C ALA A 147 12.39 -8.10 -10.95
N LEU A 148 12.10 -8.80 -9.85
CA LEU A 148 12.99 -9.83 -9.29
C LEU A 148 12.56 -11.19 -9.84
N SER A 149 13.42 -11.79 -10.68
CA SER A 149 13.19 -13.08 -11.34
C SER A 149 14.37 -14.03 -11.13
N GLY A 150 14.13 -15.33 -11.32
CA GLY A 150 15.15 -16.38 -11.23
C GLY A 150 14.49 -17.76 -11.31
N ASP A 151 14.90 -18.59 -12.27
CA ASP A 151 14.26 -19.89 -12.55
C ASP A 151 14.66 -20.95 -11.52
N GLU A 152 15.87 -20.85 -10.95
CA GLU A 152 16.41 -21.82 -9.99
C GLU A 152 15.95 -21.55 -8.55
N PHE A 153 15.26 -20.42 -8.30
CA PHE A 153 14.84 -20.03 -6.98
C PHE A 153 13.34 -20.28 -6.79
N SER A 154 13.00 -20.84 -5.64
CA SER A 154 11.63 -20.98 -5.20
C SER A 154 10.96 -19.60 -5.06
N TYR A 155 9.63 -19.58 -5.09
CA TYR A 155 8.88 -18.34 -4.87
C TYR A 155 9.21 -17.70 -3.50
N GLU A 156 9.39 -18.53 -2.47
CA GLU A 156 9.69 -18.05 -1.12
C GLU A 156 11.07 -17.38 -1.02
N GLU A 157 12.08 -17.93 -1.66
CA GLU A 157 13.41 -17.33 -1.71
C GLU A 157 13.37 -15.97 -2.43
N LYS A 158 12.64 -15.91 -3.56
CA LYS A 158 12.40 -14.63 -4.25
C LYS A 158 11.68 -13.62 -3.35
N ARG A 159 10.67 -14.07 -2.58
CA ARG A 159 9.93 -13.20 -1.67
C ARG A 159 10.82 -12.66 -0.55
N GLN A 160 11.63 -13.50 0.08
CA GLN A 160 12.56 -13.10 1.13
C GLN A 160 13.58 -12.09 0.59
N GLN A 161 14.15 -12.35 -0.57
CA GLN A 161 15.08 -11.43 -1.20
C GLN A 161 14.42 -10.09 -1.58
N ALA A 162 13.18 -10.10 -2.07
CA ALA A 162 12.42 -8.88 -2.36
C ALA A 162 12.14 -8.06 -1.09
N GLU A 163 11.81 -8.70 0.02
CA GLU A 163 11.63 -8.03 1.32
C GLU A 163 12.95 -7.45 1.85
N ASP A 164 14.07 -8.14 1.65
CA ASP A 164 15.40 -7.63 2.02
C ASP A 164 15.77 -6.40 1.20
N LEU A 165 15.57 -6.45 -0.12
CA LEU A 165 15.78 -5.32 -1.02
C LEU A 165 14.88 -4.14 -0.63
N LYS A 166 13.59 -4.39 -0.35
CA LYS A 166 12.65 -3.38 0.10
C LYS A 166 13.15 -2.67 1.36
N ARG A 167 13.59 -3.42 2.40
CA ARG A 167 14.10 -2.83 3.64
C ARG A 167 15.32 -1.92 3.40
N GLN A 168 16.22 -2.36 2.54
CA GLN A 168 17.44 -1.60 2.24
C GLN A 168 17.15 -0.37 1.36
N LEU A 169 16.24 -0.47 0.40
CA LEU A 169 15.85 0.64 -0.47
C LEU A 169 15.02 1.70 0.24
N LEU A 170 14.28 1.35 1.31
CA LEU A 170 13.55 2.33 2.12
C LEU A 170 14.47 3.33 2.83
N SER A 171 15.77 3.06 2.95
CA SER A 171 16.75 4.00 3.51
C SER A 171 17.25 5.04 2.51
N VAL A 172 16.88 4.93 1.24
CA VAL A 172 17.30 5.87 0.19
C VAL A 172 16.52 7.18 0.36
N PRO A 173 17.20 8.34 0.27
CA PRO A 173 16.53 9.63 0.35
C PRO A 173 15.40 9.78 -0.68
N ASN A 174 14.33 10.45 -0.29
CA ASN A 174 13.14 10.71 -1.11
C ASN A 174 12.33 9.47 -1.53
N VAL A 175 12.56 8.31 -0.91
CA VAL A 175 11.70 7.14 -1.06
C VAL A 175 10.53 7.26 -0.10
N LYS A 176 9.32 7.49 -0.63
CA LYS A 176 8.08 7.56 0.13
C LYS A 176 7.61 6.18 0.57
N LYS A 177 7.59 5.24 -0.37
CA LYS A 177 7.00 3.91 -0.17
C LYS A 177 7.54 2.89 -1.16
N ILE A 178 7.65 1.66 -0.72
CA ILE A 178 7.95 0.52 -1.59
C ILE A 178 6.87 -0.53 -1.41
N THR A 179 6.27 -0.94 -2.53
CA THR A 179 5.25 -1.98 -2.57
C THR A 179 5.76 -3.17 -3.37
N LEU A 180 5.62 -4.36 -2.81
CA LEU A 180 5.91 -5.59 -3.54
C LEU A 180 4.64 -6.01 -4.30
N ILE A 181 4.79 -6.27 -5.60
CA ILE A 181 3.70 -6.68 -6.50
C ILE A 181 3.84 -8.17 -6.77
N GLY A 182 2.72 -8.89 -6.75
CA GLY A 182 2.67 -10.32 -7.04
C GLY A 182 2.96 -11.21 -5.83
N VAL A 183 3.14 -10.62 -4.63
CA VAL A 183 3.37 -11.40 -3.42
C VAL A 183 2.12 -12.19 -3.03
N GLN A 184 2.30 -13.50 -2.88
CA GLN A 184 1.24 -14.42 -2.45
C GLN A 184 1.25 -14.57 -0.93
N GLU A 185 0.07 -14.50 -0.32
CA GLU A 185 -0.09 -14.71 1.12
C GLU A 185 0.06 -16.20 1.45
N LYS A 186 0.87 -16.50 2.46
CA LYS A 186 0.96 -17.87 2.99
C LYS A 186 -0.29 -18.22 3.78
N SER A 187 -0.72 -19.45 3.64
CA SER A 187 -1.83 -20.05 4.38
C SER A 187 -1.40 -21.38 4.99
N LEU A 188 -1.89 -21.66 6.17
CA LEU A 188 -1.78 -22.99 6.79
C LEU A 188 -3.08 -23.74 6.53
N ASP A 189 -3.02 -24.71 5.65
CA ASP A 189 -4.16 -25.59 5.39
C ASP A 189 -4.20 -26.72 6.39
N VAL A 190 -5.35 -26.83 7.06
CA VAL A 190 -5.64 -27.88 8.03
C VAL A 190 -6.69 -28.80 7.44
N THR A 191 -6.24 -29.91 6.89
CA THR A 191 -7.14 -30.92 6.31
C THR A 191 -7.53 -31.93 7.38
N ILE A 192 -8.80 -31.93 7.76
CA ILE A 192 -9.32 -32.77 8.83
C ILE A 192 -9.53 -34.21 8.33
N ASN A 193 -8.97 -35.18 9.03
CA ASN A 193 -9.22 -36.58 8.80
C ASN A 193 -10.48 -37.02 9.58
N LYS A 194 -11.57 -37.29 8.84
CA LYS A 194 -12.89 -37.62 9.44
C LYS A 194 -12.88 -38.92 10.25
N ASP A 195 -12.11 -39.92 9.82
CA ASP A 195 -12.06 -41.22 10.51
C ASP A 195 -11.31 -41.11 11.83
N LYS A 196 -10.21 -40.36 11.84
CA LYS A 196 -9.48 -40.07 13.08
C LYS A 196 -10.33 -39.22 14.01
N LEU A 197 -11.04 -38.20 13.49
CA LEU A 197 -11.94 -37.36 14.30
C LEU A 197 -13.03 -38.20 14.98
N ALA A 198 -13.64 -39.12 14.25
CA ALA A 198 -14.65 -40.03 14.78
C ALA A 198 -14.08 -40.99 15.85
N SER A 199 -12.84 -41.48 15.69
CA SER A 199 -12.18 -42.34 16.68
C SER A 199 -11.95 -41.67 18.03
N TYR A 200 -11.73 -40.33 18.00
CA TYR A 200 -11.61 -39.51 19.22
C TYR A 200 -12.95 -38.97 19.73
N GLN A 201 -14.09 -39.33 19.08
CA GLN A 201 -15.43 -38.84 19.41
C GLN A 201 -15.54 -37.31 19.43
N VAL A 202 -14.82 -36.65 18.52
CA VAL A 202 -14.77 -35.19 18.37
C VAL A 202 -15.61 -34.77 17.15
N SER A 203 -16.51 -33.82 17.32
CA SER A 203 -17.23 -33.22 16.19
C SER A 203 -16.38 -32.13 15.52
N THR A 204 -16.59 -31.92 14.21
CA THR A 204 -15.95 -30.83 13.45
C THR A 204 -16.22 -29.46 14.09
N GLN A 205 -17.43 -29.24 14.62
CA GLN A 205 -17.78 -27.98 15.28
C GLN A 205 -17.01 -27.73 16.58
N GLN A 206 -16.79 -28.78 17.37
CA GLN A 206 -15.98 -28.69 18.58
C GLN A 206 -14.52 -28.36 18.23
N LEU A 207 -13.97 -28.99 17.18
CA LEU A 207 -12.65 -28.69 16.70
C LEU A 207 -12.52 -27.24 16.21
N LEU A 208 -13.44 -26.77 15.40
CA LEU A 208 -13.45 -25.37 14.92
C LEU A 208 -13.55 -24.36 16.08
N THR A 209 -14.37 -24.65 17.08
CA THR A 209 -14.50 -23.80 18.27
C THR A 209 -13.19 -23.76 19.06
N ALA A 210 -12.56 -24.91 19.28
CA ALA A 210 -11.27 -25.00 19.97
C ALA A 210 -10.15 -24.27 19.21
N LEU A 211 -10.10 -24.40 17.88
CA LEU A 211 -9.13 -23.68 17.03
C LEU A 211 -9.35 -22.16 17.11
N LYS A 212 -10.61 -21.69 17.04
CA LYS A 212 -10.92 -20.26 17.18
C LYS A 212 -10.54 -19.70 18.54
N GLN A 213 -10.77 -20.44 19.62
CA GLN A 213 -10.40 -20.04 20.98
C GLN A 213 -8.89 -19.95 21.13
N GLN A 214 -8.14 -20.86 20.52
CA GLN A 214 -6.69 -20.92 20.63
C GLN A 214 -5.95 -19.94 19.71
N SER A 215 -6.54 -19.56 18.57
CA SER A 215 -6.03 -18.54 17.68
C SER A 215 -6.33 -17.11 18.15
N ALA A 216 -7.24 -16.93 19.09
CA ALA A 216 -7.49 -15.63 19.69
C ALA A 216 -6.31 -15.20 20.55
N MET A 217 -5.67 -14.07 20.22
CA MET A 217 -4.70 -13.44 21.12
C MET A 217 -5.44 -12.92 22.35
N VAL A 218 -5.47 -13.71 23.42
CA VAL A 218 -6.00 -13.25 24.69
C VAL A 218 -4.86 -12.61 25.48
N PRO A 219 -4.93 -11.33 25.85
CA PRO A 219 -3.98 -10.75 26.78
C PRO A 219 -4.12 -11.50 28.11
N ALA A 220 -3.09 -12.26 28.49
CA ALA A 220 -3.11 -13.09 29.69
C ALA A 220 -2.95 -12.31 31.00
N GLY A 221 -2.85 -10.98 30.91
CA GLY A 221 -2.71 -10.11 32.06
C GLY A 221 -1.26 -9.86 32.47
N MET A 222 -1.10 -9.18 33.58
CA MET A 222 0.18 -8.79 34.15
C MET A 222 0.26 -9.37 35.56
N VAL A 223 1.33 -10.08 35.88
CA VAL A 223 1.63 -10.50 37.24
C VAL A 223 2.57 -9.47 37.85
N ASN A 224 2.08 -8.75 38.83
CA ASN A 224 2.90 -7.83 39.63
C ASN A 224 3.58 -8.63 40.74
N THR A 225 4.89 -8.64 40.71
CA THR A 225 5.70 -9.10 41.85
C THR A 225 6.30 -7.90 42.55
N ASP A 226 6.75 -8.05 43.78
CA ASP A 226 7.30 -6.95 44.62
C ASP A 226 8.50 -6.22 43.98
N THR A 227 9.10 -6.81 42.95
CA THR A 227 10.32 -6.27 42.30
C THR A 227 10.18 -6.05 40.79
N ASN A 228 9.22 -6.71 40.09
CA ASN A 228 9.10 -6.65 38.64
C ASN A 228 7.66 -6.87 38.14
N ASN A 229 7.29 -6.18 37.06
CA ASN A 229 6.06 -6.44 36.33
C ASN A 229 6.34 -7.46 35.22
N VAL A 230 5.81 -8.66 35.32
CA VAL A 230 5.95 -9.71 34.31
C VAL A 230 4.70 -9.74 33.46
N TYR A 231 4.84 -9.35 32.18
CA TYR A 231 3.79 -9.47 31.20
C TYR A 231 3.69 -10.91 30.71
N LEU A 232 2.58 -11.57 31.02
CA LEU A 232 2.29 -12.88 30.46
C LEU A 232 1.75 -12.73 29.05
N ARG A 233 2.51 -13.18 28.05
CA ARG A 233 2.06 -13.32 26.66
C ARG A 233 1.81 -14.78 26.38
N ILE A 234 0.58 -15.14 26.06
CA ILE A 234 0.29 -16.43 25.46
C ILE A 234 0.62 -16.27 23.96
N ASN A 235 1.68 -16.91 23.51
CA ASN A 235 2.04 -16.96 22.10
C ASN A 235 1.02 -17.86 21.38
N GLY A 236 -0.04 -17.26 20.84
CA GLY A 236 -1.06 -17.93 20.02
C GLY A 236 -0.86 -17.74 18.52
N VAL A 237 0.30 -17.24 18.09
CA VAL A 237 0.58 -17.04 16.66
C VAL A 237 1.13 -18.35 16.08
N PHE A 238 0.44 -18.88 15.09
CA PHE A 238 0.86 -20.05 14.34
C PHE A 238 1.93 -19.64 13.32
N ASP A 239 3.19 -19.71 13.70
CA ASP A 239 4.34 -19.28 12.89
C ASP A 239 5.01 -20.44 12.13
N SER A 240 4.65 -21.68 12.44
CA SER A 240 5.21 -22.87 11.78
C SER A 240 4.20 -24.02 11.70
N VAL A 241 4.41 -24.89 10.69
CA VAL A 241 3.62 -26.13 10.53
C VAL A 241 3.72 -27.02 11.77
N ASP A 242 4.92 -27.13 12.32
CA ASP A 242 5.17 -27.97 13.51
C ASP A 242 4.51 -27.41 14.77
N ALA A 243 4.48 -26.10 14.93
CA ALA A 243 3.75 -25.46 16.03
C ALA A 243 2.25 -25.80 15.97
N VAL A 244 1.66 -25.74 14.76
CA VAL A 244 0.26 -26.09 14.56
C VAL A 244 0.00 -27.58 14.71
N LYS A 245 0.85 -28.45 14.18
CA LYS A 245 0.71 -29.90 14.36
C LYS A 245 0.78 -30.32 15.83
N ASN A 246 1.68 -29.72 16.59
CA ASN A 246 1.84 -30.03 18.01
C ASN A 246 0.87 -29.29 18.94
N MET A 247 -0.03 -28.48 18.38
CA MET A 247 -0.99 -27.72 19.18
C MET A 247 -1.92 -28.64 19.96
N PRO A 248 -1.97 -28.51 21.31
CA PRO A 248 -2.86 -29.28 22.14
C PRO A 248 -4.29 -28.74 22.05
N ILE A 249 -5.22 -29.57 21.64
CA ILE A 249 -6.66 -29.24 21.62
C ILE A 249 -7.33 -29.98 22.75
N ARG A 250 -8.02 -29.26 23.62
CA ARG A 250 -8.77 -29.84 24.73
C ARG A 250 -10.25 -29.97 24.35
N ILE A 251 -10.69 -31.22 24.22
CA ILE A 251 -12.08 -31.56 23.87
C ILE A 251 -12.50 -32.73 24.75
N ASN A 252 -13.71 -32.69 25.31
CA ASN A 252 -14.28 -33.74 26.15
C ASN A 252 -13.34 -34.19 27.31
N ASN A 253 -12.64 -33.26 27.95
CA ASN A 253 -11.64 -33.52 29.00
C ASN A 253 -10.39 -34.30 28.55
N GLN A 254 -10.21 -34.50 27.27
CA GLN A 254 -9.01 -35.10 26.67
C GLN A 254 -8.19 -34.02 25.95
N THR A 255 -6.86 -34.16 26.01
CA THR A 255 -5.94 -33.31 25.25
C THR A 255 -5.40 -34.12 24.07
N ILE A 256 -5.68 -33.67 22.87
CA ILE A 256 -5.30 -34.31 21.60
C ILE A 256 -4.42 -33.31 20.83
N ARG A 257 -3.38 -33.77 20.13
CA ARG A 257 -2.63 -32.90 19.23
C ARG A 257 -3.40 -32.72 17.91
N LEU A 258 -3.36 -31.53 17.34
CA LEU A 258 -4.01 -31.28 16.06
C LEU A 258 -3.49 -32.23 14.96
N GLY A 259 -2.18 -32.49 14.92
CA GLY A 259 -1.58 -33.42 13.95
C GLY A 259 -2.03 -34.88 14.07
N ASP A 260 -2.63 -35.29 15.19
CA ASP A 260 -3.19 -36.62 15.35
C ASP A 260 -4.52 -36.79 14.60
N ILE A 261 -5.25 -35.68 14.37
CA ILE A 261 -6.59 -35.69 13.76
C ILE A 261 -6.68 -34.90 12.44
N ALA A 262 -5.64 -34.14 12.09
CA ALA A 262 -5.58 -33.36 10.86
C ALA A 262 -4.17 -33.35 10.26
N ASP A 263 -4.11 -33.24 8.94
CA ASP A 263 -2.87 -32.95 8.21
C ASP A 263 -2.73 -31.43 8.05
N VAL A 264 -1.56 -30.91 8.44
CA VAL A 264 -1.24 -29.49 8.36
C VAL A 264 -0.14 -29.28 7.33
N THR A 265 -0.42 -28.45 6.34
CA THR A 265 0.52 -28.10 5.27
C THR A 265 0.61 -26.58 5.10
N MET A 266 1.81 -26.10 4.79
CA MET A 266 2.00 -24.71 4.38
C MET A 266 1.70 -24.60 2.88
N THR A 267 0.80 -23.70 2.53
CA THR A 267 0.43 -23.43 1.14
C THR A 267 0.29 -21.91 0.92
N TYR A 268 -0.18 -21.50 -0.22
CA TYR A 268 -0.57 -20.13 -0.51
C TYR A 268 -2.07 -20.02 -0.54
N LYS A 269 -2.59 -18.84 -0.19
CA LYS A 269 -4.02 -18.56 -0.16
C LYS A 269 -4.68 -18.86 -1.51
N ASP A 270 -5.83 -19.51 -1.45
CA ASP A 270 -6.69 -19.78 -2.61
C ASP A 270 -8.04 -19.05 -2.43
N PRO A 271 -8.52 -18.24 -3.38
CA PRO A 271 -7.86 -17.91 -4.65
C PRO A 271 -6.58 -17.08 -4.44
N SER A 272 -5.61 -17.27 -5.34
CA SER A 272 -4.32 -16.58 -5.28
C SER A 272 -4.50 -15.06 -5.46
N SER A 273 -3.67 -14.28 -4.78
CA SER A 273 -3.55 -12.84 -5.03
C SER A 273 -3.06 -12.58 -6.47
N PRO A 274 -3.28 -11.37 -7.02
CA PRO A 274 -2.78 -11.04 -8.35
C PRO A 274 -1.28 -11.35 -8.47
N GLN A 275 -0.90 -12.05 -9.53
CA GLN A 275 0.48 -12.46 -9.78
C GLN A 275 1.19 -11.44 -10.66
N PHE A 276 2.51 -11.37 -10.55
CA PHE A 276 3.35 -10.53 -11.37
C PHE A 276 4.24 -11.40 -12.28
N TYR A 277 4.23 -11.09 -13.57
CA TYR A 277 5.05 -11.78 -14.56
C TYR A 277 5.98 -10.80 -15.25
N TYR A 278 7.21 -11.24 -15.49
CA TYR A 278 8.20 -10.52 -16.25
C TYR A 278 8.80 -11.44 -17.31
N GLU A 279 8.80 -11.04 -18.58
CA GLU A 279 9.20 -11.87 -19.73
C GLU A 279 8.52 -13.26 -19.77
N GLY A 280 7.22 -13.31 -19.37
CA GLY A 280 6.45 -14.55 -19.34
C GLY A 280 6.76 -15.49 -18.16
N LYS A 281 7.64 -15.09 -17.23
CA LYS A 281 8.01 -15.88 -16.05
C LYS A 281 7.47 -15.25 -14.77
N PRO A 282 7.10 -16.07 -13.76
CA PRO A 282 6.68 -15.55 -12.47
C PRO A 282 7.80 -14.79 -11.78
N ALA A 283 7.54 -13.55 -11.43
CA ALA A 283 8.47 -12.64 -10.78
C ALA A 283 7.81 -11.91 -9.60
N ILE A 284 8.60 -11.18 -8.82
CA ILE A 284 8.09 -10.24 -7.82
C ILE A 284 8.46 -8.84 -8.24
N GLY A 285 7.45 -7.98 -8.38
CA GLY A 285 7.65 -6.57 -8.69
C GLY A 285 8.01 -5.79 -7.43
N ILE A 286 9.04 -4.93 -7.54
CA ILE A 286 9.44 -3.98 -6.50
C ILE A 286 9.11 -2.59 -7.03
N ALA A 287 7.99 -2.05 -6.61
CA ALA A 287 7.49 -0.74 -7.05
C ALA A 287 7.85 0.32 -6.02
N ILE A 288 8.55 1.36 -6.47
CA ILE A 288 9.10 2.42 -5.62
C ILE A 288 8.39 3.74 -5.94
N SER A 289 7.83 4.36 -4.91
CA SER A 289 7.20 5.69 -4.98
C SER A 289 8.11 6.73 -4.35
N MET A 290 8.18 7.90 -4.98
CA MET A 290 8.98 9.04 -4.56
C MET A 290 8.16 9.96 -3.65
N ASP A 291 8.82 10.70 -2.76
CA ASP A 291 8.20 11.77 -1.97
C ASP A 291 7.69 12.91 -2.87
N ALA A 292 6.53 13.47 -2.52
CA ALA A 292 5.93 14.58 -3.25
C ALA A 292 6.88 15.79 -3.29
N GLY A 293 7.00 16.42 -4.47
CA GLY A 293 7.85 17.59 -4.69
C GLY A 293 9.37 17.31 -4.73
N ALA A 294 9.81 16.06 -4.58
CA ALA A 294 11.22 15.72 -4.70
C ALA A 294 11.71 15.78 -6.16
N ASN A 295 13.03 15.83 -6.34
CA ASN A 295 13.65 15.82 -7.66
C ASN A 295 13.78 14.39 -8.17
N ASN A 296 13.05 14.07 -9.23
CA ASN A 296 12.98 12.72 -9.78
C ASN A 296 14.34 12.22 -10.31
N ILE A 297 15.20 13.12 -10.85
CA ILE A 297 16.51 12.76 -11.36
C ILE A 297 17.47 12.40 -10.20
N GLU A 298 17.45 13.19 -9.12
CA GLU A 298 18.26 12.91 -7.92
C GLU A 298 17.81 11.62 -7.24
N PHE A 299 16.51 11.42 -7.14
CA PHE A 299 15.91 10.18 -6.64
C PHE A 299 16.37 8.97 -7.45
N GLY A 300 16.29 9.03 -8.80
CA GLY A 300 16.74 7.95 -9.68
C GLY A 300 18.23 7.62 -9.49
N ASN A 301 19.08 8.65 -9.44
CA ASN A 301 20.52 8.47 -9.21
C ASN A 301 20.82 7.83 -7.84
N ALA A 302 20.06 8.20 -6.79
CA ALA A 302 20.21 7.62 -5.46
C ALA A 302 19.80 6.14 -5.43
N ILE A 303 18.67 5.79 -6.09
CA ILE A 303 18.23 4.40 -6.26
C ILE A 303 19.28 3.58 -7.03
N ASP A 304 19.78 4.08 -8.16
CA ASP A 304 20.79 3.39 -8.97
C ASP A 304 22.08 3.15 -8.20
N THR A 305 22.51 4.13 -7.41
CA THR A 305 23.69 4.00 -6.56
C THR A 305 23.49 2.91 -5.52
N LYS A 306 22.36 2.92 -4.85
CA LYS A 306 22.04 1.89 -3.85
C LYS A 306 21.90 0.50 -4.46
N LEU A 307 21.27 0.38 -5.62
CA LEU A 307 21.15 -0.90 -6.31
C LEU A 307 22.49 -1.46 -6.78
N LYS A 308 23.45 -0.62 -7.17
CA LYS A 308 24.83 -1.07 -7.49
C LYS A 308 25.52 -1.69 -6.27
N GLU A 309 25.32 -1.13 -5.08
CA GLU A 309 25.80 -1.73 -3.83
C GLU A 309 25.11 -3.06 -3.56
N LEU A 310 23.78 -3.11 -3.70
CA LEU A 310 22.97 -4.28 -3.40
C LEU A 310 23.14 -5.43 -4.40
N LYS A 311 23.56 -5.16 -5.63
CA LYS A 311 23.82 -6.21 -6.63
C LYS A 311 24.84 -7.26 -6.15
N THR A 312 25.76 -6.87 -5.28
CA THR A 312 26.75 -7.81 -4.71
C THR A 312 26.17 -8.73 -3.66
N THR A 313 25.01 -8.38 -3.10
CA THR A 313 24.31 -9.16 -2.06
C THR A 313 23.20 -10.05 -2.62
N ILE A 314 22.82 -9.84 -3.89
CA ILE A 314 21.81 -10.67 -4.56
C ILE A 314 22.46 -12.01 -4.93
N PRO A 315 21.86 -13.15 -4.55
CA PRO A 315 22.35 -14.46 -4.92
C PRO A 315 22.53 -14.63 -6.44
N ALA A 316 23.61 -15.30 -6.85
CA ALA A 316 23.85 -15.61 -8.26
C ALA A 316 22.67 -16.45 -8.81
N GLY A 317 22.14 -16.04 -9.97
CA GLY A 317 20.94 -16.67 -10.57
C GLY A 317 19.64 -15.89 -10.33
N LEU A 318 19.57 -15.02 -9.32
CA LEU A 318 18.50 -14.01 -9.23
C LEU A 318 18.86 -12.78 -10.09
N ARG A 319 17.89 -12.34 -10.86
CA ARG A 319 18.00 -11.15 -11.73
C ARG A 319 17.07 -10.07 -11.22
N LEU A 320 17.58 -8.85 -11.17
CA LEU A 320 16.81 -7.65 -10.87
C LEU A 320 16.82 -6.76 -12.12
N ASP A 321 15.74 -6.81 -12.87
CA ASP A 321 15.59 -6.09 -14.13
C ASP A 321 14.66 -4.88 -13.95
N GLN A 322 14.97 -3.77 -14.61
CA GLN A 322 14.19 -2.56 -14.54
C GLN A 322 13.03 -2.62 -15.53
N VAL A 323 11.80 -2.48 -15.03
CA VAL A 323 10.55 -2.52 -15.80
C VAL A 323 10.09 -1.11 -16.18
N SER A 324 10.18 -0.18 -15.21
CA SER A 324 9.82 1.23 -15.41
C SER A 324 10.90 2.12 -14.83
N ASN A 325 11.26 3.20 -15.56
CA ASN A 325 12.32 4.14 -15.19
C ASN A 325 11.89 5.57 -15.51
N GLN A 326 10.95 6.10 -14.75
CA GLN A 326 10.49 7.48 -14.90
C GLN A 326 11.64 8.51 -14.73
N PRO A 327 12.59 8.35 -13.78
CA PRO A 327 13.75 9.26 -13.67
C PRO A 327 14.55 9.42 -14.95
N HIS A 328 14.72 8.34 -15.71
CA HIS A 328 15.44 8.39 -17.00
C HIS A 328 14.63 9.17 -18.04
N ILE A 329 13.33 8.92 -18.15
CA ILE A 329 12.43 9.62 -19.07
C ILE A 329 12.42 11.12 -18.78
N VAL A 330 12.31 11.50 -17.51
CA VAL A 330 12.35 12.92 -17.09
C VAL A 330 13.69 13.56 -17.46
N LYS A 331 14.81 12.85 -17.26
CA LYS A 331 16.14 13.35 -17.60
C LYS A 331 16.29 13.60 -19.11
N GLU A 332 15.83 12.67 -19.96
CA GLU A 332 15.84 12.82 -21.42
C GLU A 332 14.97 14.00 -21.86
N SER A 333 13.72 14.07 -21.39
CA SER A 333 12.77 15.14 -21.75
C SER A 333 13.30 16.54 -21.38
N ILE A 334 13.92 16.69 -20.21
CA ILE A 334 14.53 17.96 -19.78
C ILE A 334 15.78 18.26 -20.64
N GLY A 335 16.55 17.25 -20.99
CA GLY A 335 17.70 17.39 -21.88
C GLY A 335 17.28 17.95 -23.24
N ASP A 336 16.32 17.33 -23.88
CA ASP A 336 15.78 17.71 -25.19
C ASP A 336 15.17 19.12 -25.17
N PHE A 337 14.38 19.44 -24.11
CA PHE A 337 13.85 20.76 -23.92
C PHE A 337 14.93 21.84 -23.78
N SER A 338 15.97 21.55 -22.97
CA SER A 338 17.08 22.47 -22.76
C SER A 338 17.87 22.69 -24.04
N GLN A 339 18.11 21.63 -24.81
CA GLN A 339 18.79 21.73 -26.11
C GLN A 339 17.97 22.59 -27.09
N SER A 340 16.68 22.33 -27.21
CA SER A 340 15.77 23.10 -28.08
C SER A 340 15.72 24.59 -27.70
N LEU A 341 15.77 24.89 -26.38
CA LEU A 341 15.81 26.26 -25.89
C LEU A 341 17.14 26.97 -26.24
N PHE A 342 18.26 26.24 -26.24
CA PHE A 342 19.56 26.82 -26.64
C PHE A 342 19.71 26.99 -28.14
N GLU A 343 19.00 26.20 -28.95
CA GLU A 343 19.01 26.28 -30.41
C GLU A 343 18.09 27.38 -30.95
N ALA A 344 17.10 27.82 -30.18
CA ALA A 344 16.17 28.91 -30.53
C ALA A 344 16.72 30.29 -30.20
#